data_56d5f869f9d274d5f6111b72c46e97bc
#
_entry.id   56d5f869f9d274d5f6111b72c46e97bc
#
_cell.length_a   1.000
_cell.length_b   1.000
_cell.length_c   1.000
_cell.angle_alpha   90.00
_cell.angle_beta   90.00
_cell.angle_gamma   90.00
#
_symmetry.space_group_name_H-M   'P 1'
#
loop_
_entity.id
_entity.type
_entity.pdbx_description
1 polymer ?
#
loop_
_entity_poly.entity_id
_entity_poly.type
_entity_poly.pdbx_seq_one_letter_code
_entity_poly.pdbx_strand_id
1 'polypeptide(L)'
;MKAFYPSASALALAAALLAPVTHAAPASAPAGASTKAIPVYGVQVVRATPHDINAFTEGLFFLNGYFYESTGLDGHSTVRKVKVETGQVVQRANLPPEMFGEGIAPWHGRLIGLTWKAQLGYVLDLDTFDTKGQFGYPGEGWGLTHDDKSIVMSDGTSDIRFLNPDTLIETHRIHVTAQGKPVDQLNELEWVEGEIYANIWQTDRIARIDPATGNVVGWIDCKGLLPMKDFTPDHTDVLNGIAYDPATKRLWITGKFWPKVFEVRLVKR
;
A
#
# COMPACT_ATOMS: atom_id res chain seq x y z
N MET A 1 -42.72 -57.49 -45.21
CA MET A 1 -43.97 -57.15 -45.91
C MET A 1 -44.23 -55.67 -45.73
N LYS A 2 -44.53 -55.04 -46.85
CA LYS A 2 -45.11 -53.73 -47.09
C LYS A 2 -44.14 -52.58 -47.02
N ALA A 3 -43.74 -52.24 -48.19
CA ALA A 3 -43.32 -50.93 -48.72
C ALA A 3 -44.43 -49.89 -48.62
N PHE A 4 -44.11 -48.61 -48.59
CA PHE A 4 -44.77 -47.67 -49.47
C PHE A 4 -43.96 -46.28 -49.50
N TYR A 5 -43.92 -45.74 -50.63
CA TYR A 5 -43.24 -44.63 -51.24
C TYR A 5 -43.97 -43.27 -51.06
N PRO A 6 -43.53 -42.18 -51.72
CA PRO A 6 -43.11 -40.94 -51.16
C PRO A 6 -44.07 -39.79 -51.42
N SER A 7 -43.83 -38.63 -50.88
CA SER A 7 -44.48 -37.42 -51.42
C SER A 7 -43.46 -36.28 -51.48
N ALA A 8 -43.35 -35.81 -52.68
CA ALA A 8 -42.62 -34.57 -53.04
C ALA A 8 -43.40 -33.35 -52.59
N SER A 9 -42.74 -32.35 -52.11
CA SER A 9 -43.33 -31.00 -52.03
C SER A 9 -42.25 -29.90 -52.12
N ALA A 10 -42.31 -29.25 -53.25
CA ALA A 10 -42.15 -27.79 -53.51
C ALA A 10 -41.01 -27.02 -52.85
N LEU A 11 -40.01 -26.67 -53.67
CA LEU A 11 -39.08 -25.58 -53.49
C LEU A 11 -39.85 -24.23 -53.54
N ALA A 12 -39.82 -23.47 -52.47
CA ALA A 12 -40.15 -22.06 -52.46
C ALA A 12 -38.84 -21.24 -52.46
N LEU A 13 -38.57 -20.54 -53.58
CA LEU A 13 -37.48 -19.60 -53.73
C LEU A 13 -37.87 -18.31 -52.96
N ALA A 14 -37.23 -18.04 -51.87
CA ALA A 14 -37.31 -16.73 -51.19
C ALA A 14 -36.17 -15.84 -51.70
N ALA A 15 -36.50 -14.82 -52.45
CA ALA A 15 -35.55 -13.78 -52.84
C ALA A 15 -35.22 -12.88 -51.64
N ALA A 16 -34.02 -12.97 -51.12
CA ALA A 16 -33.52 -12.08 -50.08
C ALA A 16 -33.07 -10.74 -50.72
N LEU A 17 -33.79 -9.70 -50.39
CA LEU A 17 -33.38 -8.31 -50.65
C LEU A 17 -32.21 -7.93 -49.76
N LEU A 18 -31.02 -7.79 -50.34
CA LEU A 18 -29.83 -7.21 -49.70
C LEU A 18 -30.01 -5.70 -49.53
N ALA A 19 -30.26 -5.26 -48.29
CA ALA A 19 -30.15 -3.87 -47.92
C ALA A 19 -28.67 -3.45 -47.79
N PRO A 20 -28.26 -2.27 -48.24
CA PRO A 20 -26.87 -1.83 -48.09
C PRO A 20 -26.55 -1.57 -46.61
N VAL A 21 -25.52 -2.27 -46.09
CA VAL A 21 -24.94 -1.99 -44.80
C VAL A 21 -24.11 -0.71 -44.91
N THR A 22 -24.64 0.39 -44.38
CA THR A 22 -23.86 1.61 -44.22
C THR A 22 -22.88 1.42 -43.07
N HIS A 23 -21.59 1.29 -43.38
CA HIS A 23 -20.54 1.35 -42.38
C HIS A 23 -20.48 2.76 -41.79
N ALA A 24 -20.94 2.89 -40.55
CA ALA A 24 -20.67 4.08 -39.76
C ALA A 24 -19.14 4.13 -39.50
N ALA A 25 -18.52 5.24 -39.85
CA ALA A 25 -17.12 5.49 -39.53
C ALA A 25 -16.92 5.43 -37.99
N PRO A 26 -15.81 4.87 -37.51
CA PRO A 26 -15.56 4.85 -36.09
C PRO A 26 -15.53 6.28 -35.56
N ALA A 27 -16.30 6.52 -34.49
CA ALA A 27 -16.29 7.79 -33.80
C ALA A 27 -14.86 8.08 -33.34
N SER A 28 -14.31 9.21 -33.73
CA SER A 28 -13.03 9.70 -33.27
C SER A 28 -13.00 9.74 -31.74
N ALA A 29 -12.03 9.08 -31.15
CA ALA A 29 -11.77 9.16 -29.72
C ALA A 29 -11.68 10.63 -29.27
N PRO A 30 -12.20 11.00 -28.11
CA PRO A 30 -12.11 12.38 -27.64
C PRO A 30 -10.66 12.80 -27.53
N ALA A 31 -10.33 13.88 -28.23
CA ALA A 31 -9.00 14.48 -28.24
C ALA A 31 -8.59 14.85 -26.82
N GLY A 32 -7.46 14.30 -26.40
CA GLY A 32 -6.54 14.77 -25.39
C GLY A 32 -7.12 15.56 -24.21
N ALA A 33 -7.52 14.87 -23.14
CA ALA A 33 -7.46 15.48 -21.82
C ALA A 33 -5.99 15.86 -21.59
N SER A 34 -5.69 17.16 -21.50
CA SER A 34 -4.37 17.67 -21.09
C SER A 34 -4.07 17.08 -19.71
N THR A 35 -3.24 16.05 -19.65
CA THR A 35 -2.83 15.45 -18.39
C THR A 35 -1.94 16.45 -17.69
N LYS A 36 -2.53 17.23 -16.77
CA LYS A 36 -1.77 18.12 -15.89
C LYS A 36 -0.65 17.31 -15.24
N ALA A 37 0.57 17.81 -15.28
CA ALA A 37 1.71 17.14 -14.67
C ALA A 37 1.40 16.88 -13.18
N ILE A 38 1.69 15.65 -12.71
CA ILE A 38 1.53 15.28 -11.30
C ILE A 38 2.54 16.13 -10.49
N PRO A 39 2.08 16.88 -9.48
CA PRO A 39 2.97 17.71 -8.69
C PRO A 39 4.01 16.88 -7.93
N VAL A 40 5.21 17.42 -7.82
CA VAL A 40 6.30 16.83 -7.04
C VAL A 40 6.59 17.72 -5.83
N TYR A 41 6.69 17.09 -4.68
CA TYR A 41 7.05 17.72 -3.42
C TYR A 41 8.44 17.25 -2.99
N GLY A 42 9.26 18.15 -2.49
CA GLY A 42 10.45 17.79 -1.73
C GLY A 42 10.12 17.70 -0.25
N VAL A 43 11.08 17.23 0.54
CA VAL A 43 11.00 17.20 2.00
C VAL A 43 11.93 18.21 2.62
N GLN A 44 11.42 18.96 3.60
CA GLN A 44 12.20 19.82 4.48
C GLN A 44 12.24 19.18 5.86
N VAL A 45 13.42 18.80 6.32
CA VAL A 45 13.59 18.23 7.66
C VAL A 45 13.31 19.31 8.72
N VAL A 46 12.36 19.04 9.59
CA VAL A 46 12.03 19.85 10.77
C VAL A 46 12.87 19.37 11.95
N ARG A 47 12.97 18.06 12.11
CA ARG A 47 13.68 17.41 13.21
C ARG A 47 14.10 16.00 12.80
N ALA A 48 15.17 15.51 13.40
CA ALA A 48 15.57 14.11 13.30
C ALA A 48 15.69 13.54 14.72
N THR A 49 15.15 12.35 14.94
CA THR A 49 15.23 11.62 16.20
C THR A 49 15.95 10.29 15.99
N PRO A 50 16.58 9.73 17.04
CA PRO A 50 17.26 8.46 16.93
C PRO A 50 16.31 7.32 16.48
N HIS A 51 16.84 6.41 15.70
CA HIS A 51 16.16 5.18 15.29
C HIS A 51 17.14 4.00 15.44
N ASP A 52 16.60 2.81 15.68
CA ASP A 52 17.41 1.61 15.86
C ASP A 52 17.99 1.15 14.51
N ILE A 53 19.32 1.19 14.39
CA ILE A 53 20.04 0.76 13.18
C ILE A 53 19.83 -0.73 12.83
N ASN A 54 19.30 -1.51 13.74
CA ASN A 54 18.96 -2.92 13.51
C ASN A 54 17.48 -3.12 13.15
N ALA A 55 16.72 -2.02 13.00
CA ALA A 55 15.33 -2.08 12.58
C ALA A 55 15.21 -2.24 11.07
N PHE A 56 14.88 -3.44 10.61
CA PHE A 56 14.43 -3.65 9.24
C PHE A 56 12.95 -3.26 9.13
N THR A 57 12.69 -1.96 9.09
CA THR A 57 11.35 -1.36 9.19
C THR A 57 10.46 -1.78 8.04
N GLU A 58 9.33 -2.45 8.36
CA GLU A 58 8.32 -2.86 7.39
C GLU A 58 6.98 -2.17 7.58
N GLY A 59 6.69 -1.68 8.77
CA GLY A 59 5.50 -0.88 9.05
C GLY A 59 5.76 0.12 10.16
N LEU A 60 5.16 1.30 10.06
CA LEU A 60 5.32 2.37 11.03
C LEU A 60 4.03 3.17 11.12
N PHE A 61 3.55 3.45 12.33
CA PHE A 61 2.51 4.44 12.55
C PHE A 61 2.74 5.21 13.87
N PHE A 62 2.17 6.41 13.96
CA PHE A 62 2.18 7.21 15.19
C PHE A 62 0.86 7.06 15.94
N LEU A 63 0.95 6.83 17.26
CA LEU A 63 -0.23 6.86 18.13
C LEU A 63 0.14 7.30 19.55
N ASN A 64 -0.58 8.31 20.08
CA ASN A 64 -0.48 8.76 21.49
C ASN A 64 0.96 9.02 21.96
N GLY A 65 1.79 9.68 21.11
CA GLY A 65 3.14 10.06 21.48
C GLY A 65 4.21 8.98 21.26
N TYR A 66 3.84 7.86 20.65
CA TYR A 66 4.74 6.75 20.35
C TYR A 66 4.68 6.39 18.87
N PHE A 67 5.79 5.91 18.33
CA PHE A 67 5.77 5.07 17.14
C PHE A 67 5.46 3.63 17.51
N TYR A 68 4.65 2.98 16.70
CA TYR A 68 4.52 1.55 16.65
C TYR A 68 5.21 1.10 15.36
N GLU A 69 6.08 0.14 15.47
CA GLU A 69 6.94 -0.28 14.38
C GLU A 69 6.97 -1.80 14.28
N SER A 70 6.76 -2.33 13.08
CA SER A 70 7.08 -3.71 12.77
C SER A 70 8.40 -3.80 12.04
N THR A 71 9.15 -4.84 12.34
CA THR A 71 10.40 -5.14 11.66
C THR A 71 10.35 -6.52 11.04
N GLY A 72 10.91 -6.64 9.84
CA GLY A 72 11.08 -7.90 9.13
C GLY A 72 12.30 -8.70 9.60
N LEU A 73 12.71 -9.62 8.77
CA LEU A 73 13.75 -10.64 8.87
C LEU A 73 13.31 -11.96 9.49
N ASP A 74 13.64 -13.05 8.80
CA ASP A 74 13.33 -14.43 9.24
C ASP A 74 13.91 -14.72 10.62
N GLY A 75 13.06 -15.15 11.54
CA GLY A 75 13.43 -15.47 12.93
C GLY A 75 13.72 -14.25 13.81
N HIS A 76 13.64 -13.02 13.29
CA HIS A 76 13.98 -11.80 14.01
C HIS A 76 12.89 -10.72 13.98
N SER A 77 11.76 -11.00 13.34
CA SER A 77 10.65 -10.06 13.19
C SER A 77 10.04 -9.67 14.54
N THR A 78 9.73 -8.40 14.68
CA THR A 78 9.19 -7.84 15.94
C THR A 78 8.10 -6.81 15.70
N VAL A 79 7.24 -6.62 16.71
CA VAL A 79 6.38 -5.45 16.85
C VAL A 79 6.86 -4.66 18.06
N ARG A 80 7.02 -3.36 17.92
CA ARG A 80 7.64 -2.51 18.93
C ARG A 80 6.86 -1.23 19.16
N LYS A 81 6.83 -0.76 20.41
CA LYS A 81 6.38 0.59 20.80
C LYS A 81 7.61 1.41 21.16
N VAL A 82 7.79 2.54 20.48
CA VAL A 82 9.03 3.32 20.49
C VAL A 82 8.75 4.76 20.88
N LYS A 83 9.50 5.33 21.81
CA LYS A 83 9.41 6.76 22.15
C LYS A 83 9.91 7.59 20.97
N VAL A 84 9.07 8.50 20.47
CA VAL A 84 9.37 9.38 19.33
C VAL A 84 10.67 10.18 19.54
N GLU A 85 10.86 10.72 20.76
CA GLU A 85 11.95 11.66 21.04
C GLU A 85 13.32 11.00 21.13
N THR A 86 13.37 9.74 21.55
CA THR A 86 14.63 9.08 21.94
C THR A 86 14.92 7.81 21.15
N GLY A 87 13.96 7.29 20.38
CA GLY A 87 14.08 5.98 19.73
C GLY A 87 14.10 4.80 20.71
N GLN A 88 13.80 5.04 22.01
CA GLN A 88 13.80 3.99 23.02
C GLN A 88 12.61 3.05 22.80
N VAL A 89 12.89 1.76 22.61
CA VAL A 89 11.88 0.70 22.62
C VAL A 89 11.39 0.50 24.05
N VAL A 90 10.12 0.78 24.30
CA VAL A 90 9.49 0.65 25.64
C VAL A 90 8.70 -0.64 25.78
N GLN A 91 8.31 -1.24 24.66
CA GLN A 91 7.60 -2.50 24.61
C GLN A 91 7.96 -3.22 23.31
N ARG A 92 8.03 -4.55 23.35
CA ARG A 92 8.39 -5.38 22.21
C ARG A 92 7.71 -6.75 22.32
N ALA A 93 7.18 -7.24 21.18
CA ALA A 93 6.83 -8.63 20.97
C ALA A 93 7.66 -9.20 19.83
N ASN A 94 8.13 -10.44 19.97
CA ASN A 94 8.73 -11.17 18.86
C ASN A 94 7.64 -11.93 18.12
N LEU A 95 7.68 -11.91 16.80
CA LEU A 95 6.83 -12.78 16.00
C LEU A 95 7.41 -14.21 15.98
N PRO A 96 6.57 -15.24 15.73
CA PRO A 96 7.05 -16.60 15.47
C PRO A 96 8.15 -16.62 14.40
N PRO A 97 9.18 -17.48 14.54
CA PRO A 97 10.34 -17.49 13.64
C PRO A 97 10.01 -17.70 12.16
N GLU A 98 8.91 -18.36 11.86
CA GLU A 98 8.39 -18.62 10.53
C GLU A 98 7.65 -17.41 9.92
N MET A 99 7.45 -16.35 10.68
CA MET A 99 6.76 -15.14 10.24
C MET A 99 7.78 -14.04 9.93
N PHE A 100 7.86 -13.63 8.67
CA PHE A 100 8.50 -12.38 8.30
C PHE A 100 7.47 -11.26 8.46
N GLY A 101 7.63 -10.42 9.50
CA GLY A 101 6.69 -9.33 9.81
C GLY A 101 6.75 -8.23 8.77
N GLU A 102 5.58 -7.69 8.44
CA GLU A 102 5.38 -6.65 7.43
C GLU A 102 4.54 -5.49 8.01
N GLY A 103 3.79 -4.77 7.19
CA GLY A 103 2.99 -3.62 7.56
C GLY A 103 2.07 -3.86 8.76
N ILE A 104 1.86 -2.81 9.55
CA ILE A 104 0.98 -2.82 10.71
C ILE A 104 0.04 -1.61 10.72
N ALA A 105 -1.16 -1.78 11.28
CA ALA A 105 -2.10 -0.68 11.50
C ALA A 105 -2.86 -0.85 12.82
N PRO A 106 -3.23 0.26 13.50
CA PRO A 106 -4.09 0.20 14.68
C PRO A 106 -5.56 0.12 14.25
N TRP A 107 -6.40 -0.58 15.02
CA TRP A 107 -7.84 -0.57 14.87
C TRP A 107 -8.57 -0.89 16.15
N HIS A 108 -9.21 0.11 16.78
CA HIS A 108 -10.07 -0.04 17.97
C HIS A 108 -9.45 -0.93 19.06
N GLY A 109 -8.26 -0.58 19.54
CA GLY A 109 -7.55 -1.32 20.59
C GLY A 109 -6.86 -2.60 20.10
N ARG A 110 -6.88 -2.87 18.79
CA ARG A 110 -6.13 -3.94 18.14
C ARG A 110 -4.96 -3.36 17.34
N LEU A 111 -3.89 -4.10 17.24
CA LEU A 111 -2.82 -3.94 16.27
C LEU A 111 -2.94 -5.07 15.27
N ILE A 112 -3.20 -4.74 14.03
CA ILE A 112 -3.31 -5.68 12.92
C ILE A 112 -1.98 -5.66 12.18
N GLY A 113 -1.43 -6.82 11.84
CA GLY A 113 -0.17 -6.92 11.13
C GLY A 113 -0.18 -7.99 10.05
N LEU A 114 0.69 -7.81 9.07
CA LEU A 114 0.87 -8.71 7.93
C LEU A 114 2.16 -9.51 8.08
N THR A 115 2.26 -10.57 7.28
CA THR A 115 3.50 -11.29 7.00
C THR A 115 3.76 -11.32 5.50
N TRP A 116 5.03 -11.38 5.08
CA TRP A 116 5.39 -11.30 3.67
C TRP A 116 4.73 -12.39 2.81
N LYS A 117 5.15 -13.63 2.97
CA LYS A 117 4.76 -14.76 2.08
C LYS A 117 3.95 -15.85 2.77
N ALA A 118 3.80 -15.78 4.08
CA ALA A 118 3.06 -16.81 4.81
C ALA A 118 1.55 -16.76 4.56
N GLN A 119 1.05 -15.72 3.88
CA GLN A 119 -0.39 -15.50 3.63
C GLN A 119 -1.22 -15.45 4.91
N LEU A 120 -0.58 -15.05 6.00
CA LEU A 120 -1.15 -14.93 7.33
C LEU A 120 -0.95 -13.51 7.86
N GLY A 121 -1.99 -12.95 8.42
CA GLY A 121 -1.90 -11.77 9.26
C GLY A 121 -2.13 -12.14 10.72
N TYR A 122 -1.70 -11.27 11.61
CA TYR A 122 -1.87 -11.43 13.04
C TYR A 122 -2.62 -10.23 13.64
N VAL A 123 -3.31 -10.49 14.74
CA VAL A 123 -4.01 -9.47 15.51
C VAL A 123 -3.48 -9.53 16.94
N LEU A 124 -2.94 -8.43 17.41
CA LEU A 124 -2.47 -8.27 18.78
C LEU A 124 -3.38 -7.28 19.53
N ASP A 125 -3.40 -7.37 20.84
CA ASP A 125 -3.87 -6.29 21.68
C ASP A 125 -2.91 -5.09 21.55
N LEU A 126 -3.43 -3.90 21.32
CA LEU A 126 -2.61 -2.71 21.06
C LEU A 126 -1.78 -2.26 22.26
N ASP A 127 -2.29 -2.50 23.49
CA ASP A 127 -1.63 -2.06 24.71
C ASP A 127 -0.65 -3.10 25.25
N THR A 128 -1.01 -4.39 25.20
CA THR A 128 -0.20 -5.47 25.79
C THR A 128 0.66 -6.24 24.80
N PHE A 129 0.32 -6.19 23.50
CA PHE A 129 0.87 -7.02 22.43
C PHE A 129 0.54 -8.51 22.57
N ASP A 130 -0.42 -8.86 23.42
CA ASP A 130 -0.92 -10.24 23.50
C ASP A 130 -1.65 -10.63 22.21
N THR A 131 -1.42 -11.85 21.75
CA THR A 131 -2.07 -12.38 20.55
C THR A 131 -3.58 -12.52 20.77
N LYS A 132 -4.37 -11.90 19.87
CA LYS A 132 -5.84 -11.99 19.86
C LYS A 132 -6.35 -12.91 18.75
N GLY A 133 -5.59 -13.12 17.68
CA GLY A 133 -6.01 -13.96 16.58
C GLY A 133 -5.09 -13.87 15.37
N GLN A 134 -5.51 -14.58 14.33
CA GLN A 134 -4.85 -14.60 13.02
C GLN A 134 -5.92 -14.57 11.93
N PHE A 135 -5.54 -14.13 10.73
CA PHE A 135 -6.39 -14.14 9.54
C PHE A 135 -5.57 -14.52 8.31
N GLY A 136 -6.25 -15.03 7.29
CA GLY A 136 -5.61 -15.40 6.03
C GLY A 136 -5.91 -14.41 4.92
N TYR A 137 -4.99 -14.24 3.99
CA TYR A 137 -5.18 -13.51 2.74
C TYR A 137 -4.37 -14.15 1.61
N PRO A 138 -4.81 -14.04 0.35
CA PRO A 138 -4.06 -14.59 -0.77
C PRO A 138 -2.91 -13.65 -1.18
N GLY A 139 -1.79 -14.24 -1.64
CA GLY A 139 -0.64 -13.49 -2.14
C GLY A 139 0.30 -13.01 -1.04
N GLU A 140 1.06 -11.97 -1.32
CA GLU A 140 1.97 -11.35 -0.37
C GLU A 140 1.27 -10.25 0.44
N GLY A 141 1.80 -9.91 1.61
CA GLY A 141 1.41 -8.76 2.39
C GLY A 141 2.61 -7.85 2.57
N TRP A 142 2.47 -6.54 2.28
CA TRP A 142 3.54 -5.57 2.40
C TRP A 142 3.17 -4.44 3.37
N GLY A 143 2.56 -3.36 2.92
CA GLY A 143 2.17 -2.25 3.78
C GLY A 143 0.74 -2.36 4.31
N LEU A 144 0.48 -1.72 5.44
CA LEU A 144 -0.85 -1.67 6.04
C LEU A 144 -1.09 -0.29 6.66
N THR A 145 -2.25 0.28 6.40
CA THR A 145 -2.79 1.46 7.09
C THR A 145 -4.30 1.33 7.24
N HIS A 146 -4.99 2.37 7.63
CA HIS A 146 -6.45 2.38 7.73
C HIS A 146 -7.02 3.76 7.43
N ASP A 147 -8.23 3.79 6.90
CA ASP A 147 -9.14 4.94 6.95
C ASP A 147 -10.14 4.77 8.10
N ASP A 148 -11.21 5.57 8.13
CA ASP A 148 -12.24 5.47 9.17
C ASP A 148 -13.16 4.24 9.02
N LYS A 149 -13.02 3.44 7.95
CA LYS A 149 -13.96 2.37 7.56
C LYS A 149 -13.28 1.05 7.22
N SER A 150 -12.04 1.09 6.80
CA SER A 150 -11.34 -0.06 6.20
C SER A 150 -9.90 -0.14 6.67
N ILE A 151 -9.38 -1.35 6.71
CA ILE A 151 -7.94 -1.59 6.71
C ILE A 151 -7.48 -1.56 5.23
N VAL A 152 -6.39 -0.87 4.96
CA VAL A 152 -5.85 -0.63 3.61
C VAL A 152 -4.51 -1.35 3.49
N MET A 153 -4.37 -2.21 2.49
CA MET A 153 -3.24 -3.15 2.35
C MET A 153 -2.60 -3.05 0.98
N SER A 154 -1.29 -3.03 0.92
CA SER A 154 -0.47 -3.22 -0.28
C SER A 154 0.13 -4.63 -0.34
N ASP A 155 0.59 -5.05 -1.53
CA ASP A 155 1.19 -6.36 -1.77
C ASP A 155 2.32 -6.31 -2.82
N GLY A 156 2.90 -5.13 -3.05
CA GLY A 156 3.95 -4.89 -4.03
C GLY A 156 3.46 -4.75 -5.47
N THR A 157 2.20 -5.09 -5.75
CA THR A 157 1.58 -4.83 -7.06
C THR A 157 1.08 -3.39 -7.16
N SER A 158 0.44 -3.05 -8.27
CA SER A 158 -0.26 -1.77 -8.44
C SER A 158 -1.67 -1.76 -7.83
N ASP A 159 -2.08 -2.82 -7.15
CA ASP A 159 -3.37 -2.86 -6.47
C ASP A 159 -3.23 -2.55 -4.98
N ILE A 160 -4.13 -1.75 -4.45
CA ILE A 160 -4.33 -1.55 -3.02
C ILE A 160 -5.68 -2.16 -2.64
N ARG A 161 -5.67 -3.02 -1.62
CA ARG A 161 -6.84 -3.75 -1.13
C ARG A 161 -7.45 -3.05 0.06
N PHE A 162 -8.78 -3.03 0.13
CA PHE A 162 -9.54 -2.56 1.28
C PHE A 162 -10.19 -3.74 1.97
N LEU A 163 -9.87 -3.93 3.25
CA LEU A 163 -10.39 -5.03 4.05
C LEU A 163 -11.45 -4.50 5.02
N ASN A 164 -12.50 -5.29 5.24
CA ASN A 164 -13.43 -5.05 6.33
C ASN A 164 -12.66 -5.17 7.67
N PRO A 165 -12.68 -4.18 8.56
CA PRO A 165 -11.81 -4.17 9.73
C PRO A 165 -12.20 -5.19 10.80
N ASP A 166 -13.43 -5.72 10.79
CA ASP A 166 -13.89 -6.71 11.77
C ASP A 166 -13.58 -8.14 11.31
N THR A 167 -13.75 -8.42 10.01
CA THR A 167 -13.53 -9.75 9.43
C THR A 167 -12.18 -9.93 8.78
N LEU A 168 -11.48 -8.82 8.46
CA LEU A 168 -10.22 -8.76 7.73
C LEU A 168 -10.28 -9.42 6.34
N ILE A 169 -11.50 -9.51 5.77
CA ILE A 169 -11.77 -9.99 4.42
C ILE A 169 -11.77 -8.80 3.46
N GLU A 170 -11.13 -8.97 2.31
CA GLU A 170 -11.13 -7.96 1.24
C GLU A 170 -12.56 -7.66 0.77
N THR A 171 -12.90 -6.38 0.70
CA THR A 171 -14.19 -5.88 0.21
C THR A 171 -14.09 -5.36 -1.21
N HIS A 172 -13.00 -4.69 -1.53
CA HIS A 172 -12.69 -4.15 -2.86
C HIS A 172 -11.22 -3.80 -2.95
N ARG A 173 -10.78 -3.41 -4.14
CA ARG A 173 -9.44 -2.86 -4.39
C ARG A 173 -9.49 -1.72 -5.39
N ILE A 174 -8.45 -0.91 -5.39
CA ILE A 174 -8.20 0.11 -6.38
C ILE A 174 -6.92 -0.23 -7.15
N HIS A 175 -6.87 0.17 -8.43
CA HIS A 175 -5.68 0.03 -9.25
C HIS A 175 -4.95 1.37 -9.31
N VAL A 176 -3.71 1.41 -8.84
CA VAL A 176 -2.93 2.64 -8.73
C VAL A 176 -2.27 2.97 -10.05
N THR A 177 -2.50 4.19 -10.53
CA THR A 177 -1.94 4.69 -11.79
C THR A 177 -1.38 6.10 -11.66
N ALA A 178 -0.34 6.37 -12.44
CA ALA A 178 0.20 7.71 -12.66
C ALA A 178 0.07 8.06 -14.14
N GLN A 179 -0.79 9.03 -14.49
CA GLN A 179 -1.07 9.40 -15.87
C GLN A 179 -1.48 8.19 -16.75
N GLY A 180 -2.30 7.29 -16.18
CA GLY A 180 -2.80 6.10 -16.85
C GLY A 180 -1.83 4.93 -16.94
N LYS A 181 -0.64 5.04 -16.35
CA LYS A 181 0.32 3.92 -16.25
C LYS A 181 0.28 3.31 -14.87
N PRO A 182 0.24 1.98 -14.73
CA PRO A 182 0.31 1.31 -13.44
C PRO A 182 1.53 1.75 -12.63
N VAL A 183 1.37 1.85 -11.31
CA VAL A 183 2.44 2.09 -10.36
C VAL A 183 2.50 0.89 -9.43
N ASP A 184 3.50 0.06 -9.61
CA ASP A 184 3.79 -1.11 -8.78
C ASP A 184 4.82 -0.81 -7.69
N GLN A 185 5.25 -1.86 -6.99
CA GLN A 185 6.18 -1.77 -5.86
C GLN A 185 5.64 -0.92 -4.70
N LEU A 186 4.30 -0.86 -4.56
CA LEU A 186 3.64 -0.20 -3.44
C LEU A 186 3.96 -0.97 -2.17
N ASN A 187 4.66 -0.31 -1.24
CA ASN A 187 5.15 -0.93 -0.03
C ASN A 187 4.47 -0.33 1.21
N GLU A 188 5.21 0.15 2.16
CA GLU A 188 4.69 0.68 3.40
C GLU A 188 3.71 1.84 3.14
N LEU A 189 2.61 1.85 3.90
CA LEU A 189 1.46 2.72 3.68
C LEU A 189 1.15 3.57 4.91
N GLU A 190 0.72 4.82 4.68
CA GLU A 190 0.14 5.67 5.71
C GLU A 190 -1.06 6.46 5.18
N TRP A 191 -2.09 6.61 6.02
CA TRP A 191 -3.27 7.43 5.73
C TRP A 191 -3.05 8.87 6.17
N VAL A 192 -2.98 9.79 5.22
CA VAL A 192 -2.68 11.21 5.48
C VAL A 192 -3.74 12.11 4.87
N GLU A 193 -4.56 12.72 5.71
CA GLU A 193 -5.57 13.74 5.31
C GLU A 193 -6.47 13.32 4.13
N GLY A 194 -6.87 12.04 4.08
CA GLY A 194 -7.76 11.53 3.03
C GLY A 194 -7.03 10.98 1.80
N GLU A 195 -5.71 10.91 1.82
CA GLU A 195 -4.88 10.29 0.78
C GLU A 195 -4.11 9.08 1.36
N ILE A 196 -3.78 8.14 0.51
CA ILE A 196 -2.84 7.06 0.84
C ILE A 196 -1.44 7.52 0.42
N TYR A 197 -0.51 7.54 1.37
CA TYR A 197 0.92 7.69 1.08
C TYR A 197 1.52 6.29 1.02
N ALA A 198 2.24 5.98 -0.06
CA ALA A 198 2.85 4.67 -0.28
C ALA A 198 4.32 4.81 -0.63
N ASN A 199 5.20 4.18 0.13
CA ASN A 199 6.58 3.99 -0.30
C ASN A 199 6.63 3.21 -1.61
N ILE A 200 7.44 3.64 -2.57
CA ILE A 200 7.74 2.85 -3.77
C ILE A 200 9.06 2.12 -3.55
N TRP A 201 8.99 0.81 -3.34
CA TRP A 201 10.16 0.00 -2.99
C TRP A 201 11.32 0.18 -3.95
N GLN A 202 12.54 0.18 -3.44
CA GLN A 202 13.80 0.46 -4.14
C GLN A 202 13.91 1.85 -4.78
N THR A 203 13.12 2.81 -4.31
CA THR A 203 13.23 4.20 -4.75
C THR A 203 13.24 5.17 -3.57
N ASP A 204 13.63 6.42 -3.80
CA ASP A 204 13.52 7.51 -2.83
C ASP A 204 12.17 8.25 -2.96
N ARG A 205 11.10 7.55 -3.34
CA ARG A 205 9.81 8.18 -3.65
C ARG A 205 8.68 7.61 -2.81
N ILE A 206 7.76 8.51 -2.47
CA ILE A 206 6.45 8.16 -1.91
C ILE A 206 5.38 8.67 -2.87
N ALA A 207 4.42 7.79 -3.21
CA ALA A 207 3.23 8.17 -3.96
C ALA A 207 2.17 8.74 -3.02
N ARG A 208 1.52 9.83 -3.40
CA ARG A 208 0.28 10.32 -2.81
C ARG A 208 -0.85 9.86 -3.72
N ILE A 209 -1.74 9.04 -3.21
CA ILE A 209 -2.76 8.33 -3.98
C ILE A 209 -4.14 8.76 -3.51
N ASP A 210 -5.00 9.12 -4.46
CA ASP A 210 -6.42 9.34 -4.21
C ASP A 210 -7.11 7.97 -4.03
N PRO A 211 -7.65 7.64 -2.85
CA PRO A 211 -8.26 6.34 -2.60
C PRO A 211 -9.56 6.09 -3.36
N ALA A 212 -10.23 7.15 -3.84
CA ALA A 212 -11.47 7.00 -4.60
C ALA A 212 -11.22 6.57 -6.06
N THR A 213 -10.06 6.94 -6.63
CA THR A 213 -9.77 6.74 -8.04
C THR A 213 -8.55 5.86 -8.32
N GLY A 214 -7.66 5.66 -7.34
CA GLY A 214 -6.37 5.01 -7.51
C GLY A 214 -5.34 5.90 -8.24
N ASN A 215 -5.67 7.15 -8.56
CA ASN A 215 -4.73 8.02 -9.25
C ASN A 215 -3.67 8.57 -8.29
N VAL A 216 -2.42 8.57 -8.73
CA VAL A 216 -1.36 9.32 -8.07
C VAL A 216 -1.62 10.82 -8.28
N VAL A 217 -1.86 11.53 -7.18
CA VAL A 217 -2.14 12.98 -7.18
C VAL A 217 -0.92 13.82 -6.80
N GLY A 218 0.15 13.18 -6.33
CA GLY A 218 1.40 13.83 -6.00
C GLY A 218 2.53 12.82 -5.79
N TRP A 219 3.76 13.27 -5.96
CA TRP A 219 4.95 12.53 -5.61
C TRP A 219 5.72 13.26 -4.51
N ILE A 220 6.25 12.53 -3.55
CA ILE A 220 7.20 13.05 -2.57
C ILE A 220 8.57 12.49 -2.94
N ASP A 221 9.52 13.38 -3.24
CA ASP A 221 10.91 13.05 -3.52
C ASP A 221 11.72 13.20 -2.24
N CYS A 222 12.12 12.07 -1.67
CA CYS A 222 12.92 11.95 -0.46
C CYS A 222 14.43 11.80 -0.74
N LYS A 223 14.87 12.01 -1.99
CA LYS A 223 16.27 11.87 -2.35
C LYS A 223 17.15 12.75 -1.48
N GLY A 224 18.12 12.12 -0.79
CA GLY A 224 19.06 12.79 0.12
C GLY A 224 18.46 13.09 1.50
N LEU A 225 17.28 12.57 1.85
CA LEU A 225 16.72 12.67 3.19
C LEU A 225 17.64 12.04 4.23
N LEU A 226 18.18 10.84 3.95
CA LEU A 226 19.27 10.27 4.72
C LEU A 226 20.59 10.88 4.25
N PRO A 227 21.29 11.68 5.10
CA PRO A 227 22.59 12.26 4.73
C PRO A 227 23.66 11.18 4.59
N MET A 228 24.59 11.35 3.65
CA MET A 228 25.70 10.41 3.41
C MET A 228 26.53 10.08 4.67
N LYS A 229 26.65 10.99 5.61
CA LYS A 229 27.35 10.76 6.91
C LYS A 229 26.62 9.76 7.82
N ASP A 230 25.33 9.56 7.61
CA ASP A 230 24.48 8.65 8.37
C ASP A 230 24.24 7.34 7.60
N PHE A 231 24.75 7.23 6.38
CA PHE A 231 24.67 6.02 5.55
C PHE A 231 25.83 5.09 5.86
N THR A 232 25.51 3.82 6.14
CA THR A 232 26.51 2.76 6.35
C THR A 232 26.44 1.79 5.18
N PRO A 233 27.48 1.68 4.32
CA PRO A 233 27.51 0.69 3.24
C PRO A 233 27.26 -0.73 3.75
N ASP A 234 26.61 -1.54 2.95
CA ASP A 234 26.27 -2.95 3.21
C ASP A 234 25.37 -3.18 4.44
N HIS A 235 24.87 -2.11 5.05
CA HIS A 235 23.95 -2.19 6.18
C HIS A 235 22.68 -1.35 5.94
N THR A 236 22.84 -0.06 5.65
CA THR A 236 21.69 0.83 5.39
C THR A 236 20.95 0.39 4.13
N ASP A 237 19.62 0.24 4.24
CA ASP A 237 18.77 -0.23 3.16
C ASP A 237 17.76 0.87 2.75
N VAL A 238 16.73 0.52 2.03
CA VAL A 238 15.82 1.44 1.34
C VAL A 238 14.97 2.30 2.29
N LEU A 239 14.49 3.42 1.74
CA LEU A 239 13.40 4.21 2.29
C LEU A 239 12.19 3.33 2.52
N ASN A 240 11.70 3.23 3.75
CA ASN A 240 10.48 2.51 4.13
C ASN A 240 10.04 2.89 5.54
N GLY A 241 8.79 3.31 5.70
CA GLY A 241 8.20 3.73 6.96
C GLY A 241 7.76 5.19 6.94
N ILE A 242 6.46 5.40 7.04
CA ILE A 242 5.77 6.67 7.10
C ILE A 242 4.90 6.66 8.37
N ALA A 243 4.89 7.75 9.12
CA ALA A 243 3.96 7.90 10.23
C ALA A 243 3.36 9.31 10.21
N TYR A 244 2.10 9.43 10.59
CA TYR A 244 1.40 10.71 10.60
C TYR A 244 0.62 10.91 11.90
N ASP A 245 0.70 12.12 12.46
CA ASP A 245 -0.15 12.54 13.57
C ASP A 245 -1.24 13.50 13.04
N PRO A 246 -2.50 13.05 12.93
CA PRO A 246 -3.58 13.88 12.41
C PRO A 246 -3.92 15.06 13.32
N ALA A 247 -3.63 14.98 14.62
CA ALA A 247 -3.92 16.05 15.57
C ALA A 247 -2.98 17.24 15.41
N THR A 248 -1.70 16.99 15.15
CA THR A 248 -0.68 18.03 15.02
C THR A 248 -0.18 18.20 13.58
N LYS A 249 -0.63 17.37 12.65
CA LYS A 249 -0.24 17.33 11.23
C LYS A 249 1.26 17.12 11.03
N ARG A 250 1.87 16.34 11.92
CA ARG A 250 3.28 15.98 11.84
C ARG A 250 3.45 14.72 11.01
N LEU A 251 4.39 14.76 10.10
CA LEU A 251 4.73 13.65 9.21
C LEU A 251 6.17 13.21 9.49
N TRP A 252 6.37 11.91 9.64
CA TRP A 252 7.69 11.30 9.83
C TRP A 252 7.96 10.28 8.74
N ILE A 253 9.23 10.18 8.38
CA ILE A 253 9.74 9.26 7.36
C ILE A 253 11.04 8.63 7.86
N THR A 254 11.20 7.35 7.61
CA THR A 254 12.42 6.60 7.91
C THR A 254 12.75 5.58 6.82
N GLY A 255 13.64 4.64 7.08
CA GLY A 255 14.01 3.55 6.19
C GLY A 255 14.57 2.36 6.95
N LYS A 256 14.71 1.25 6.26
CA LYS A 256 15.25 -0.01 6.78
C LYS A 256 16.70 0.19 7.21
N PHE A 257 16.98 -0.10 8.50
CA PHE A 257 18.29 0.11 9.12
C PHE A 257 18.79 1.56 9.14
N TRP A 258 17.89 2.53 8.97
CA TRP A 258 18.28 3.93 9.10
C TRP A 258 18.52 4.29 10.57
N PRO A 259 19.52 5.15 10.87
CA PRO A 259 19.80 5.57 12.25
C PRO A 259 18.85 6.67 12.76
N LYS A 260 17.92 7.14 11.93
CA LYS A 260 17.04 8.26 12.23
C LYS A 260 15.66 8.11 11.65
N VAL A 261 14.66 8.62 12.40
CA VAL A 261 13.35 9.02 11.88
C VAL A 261 13.36 10.52 11.67
N PHE A 262 12.91 10.98 10.51
CA PHE A 262 12.90 12.39 10.14
C PHE A 262 11.47 12.95 10.19
N GLU A 263 11.22 13.93 11.06
CA GLU A 263 10.03 14.78 10.96
C GLU A 263 10.21 15.74 9.80
N VAL A 264 9.24 15.78 8.88
CA VAL A 264 9.37 16.55 7.64
C VAL A 264 8.15 17.43 7.37
N ARG A 265 8.37 18.46 6.57
CA ARG A 265 7.32 19.22 5.89
C ARG A 265 7.46 19.03 4.39
N LEU A 266 6.33 18.90 3.70
CA LEU A 266 6.32 18.84 2.25
C LEU A 266 6.43 20.24 1.67
N VAL A 267 7.33 20.41 0.71
CA VAL A 267 7.56 21.67 -0.01
C VAL A 267 7.34 21.40 -1.50
N LYS A 268 6.39 22.09 -2.09
CA LYS A 268 6.12 21.96 -3.54
C LYS A 268 7.31 22.42 -4.35
N ARG A 269 7.75 21.62 -5.32
CA ARG A 269 8.80 21.95 -6.28
C ARG A 269 8.25 22.52 -7.57
#